data_e040ef95300521bf7a64704c9c5ed09e
#
_entry.id   e040ef95300521bf7a64704c9c5ed09e
#
_cell.length_a   1.000
_cell.length_b   1.000
_cell.length_c   1.000
_cell.angle_alpha   90.00
_cell.angle_beta   90.00
_cell.angle_gamma   90.00
#
_symmetry.space_group_name_H-M   'P 1'
#
loop_
_entity.id
_entity.type
_entity.pdbx_description
1 polymer ?
#
loop_
_entity_poly.entity_id
_entity_poly.type
_entity_poly.pdbx_seq_one_letter_code
_entity_poly.pdbx_strand_id
1 'polypeptide(L)'
;ALNDLEFNECRSIIEGTKALSSYTKRDIDQSDTSSKSYVLAALEEEIKNFDFEQRASAVSIIDGPQRIRGLAGSGKTVVLAMKAAHLHLTEPDKRILFTFYTKSLYDHVKNLITKFYRHYKKVDPNWDNLHIKHAWGGSGIDGVYFSACTSNGIQPMKFSEARARGSNPFDYVCKNALLSQEKIRPIYHYVLMDEAQDMPVHFFRLIYQLTLGQKDFKNIIWGYDELQNIFKVKTRSPKELFGQDVDGTDLVDLDRSSQNLPSYLENDIVLKKCYRNPRDILITAHALGFGLYSKDGQHVQSLEDKEHWQDLGYEAKTDDFSIGAKVVIERPEKNSPLSILNYETKEELIKYKSLGDITSESQWIASEIEDFCNNGHLKAEDILVISLDDRRAREYFEILTLELSKRGLRSNNVLLNPYNSKRYLEEGKVTLSTIHRAKGNEAPAVFVIGVDALYYDRKSRFARNKIFTAYTRSKAWLRVSGVGSNADAFFAEMHTAIKLSPNLEFYQPDPDTIETIQRDLSDKKKNIKQLREEISSQLDLLNLSEDEKAAFFKGDL
;
A
#
# COMPACT_ATOMS: atom_id res chain seq x y z
N ALA A 1 -3.37 -30.45 23.65
CA ALA A 1 -2.56 -29.35 23.15
C ALA A 1 -3.36 -28.70 22.01
N LEU A 2 -3.47 -27.40 22.01
CA LEU A 2 -4.10 -26.66 20.92
C LEU A 2 -3.24 -26.86 19.65
N ASN A 3 -3.87 -27.01 18.50
CA ASN A 3 -3.16 -26.96 17.24
C ASN A 3 -2.73 -25.50 16.93
N ASP A 4 -1.87 -25.31 15.95
CA ASP A 4 -1.32 -23.98 15.62
C ASP A 4 -2.41 -22.95 15.27
N LEU A 5 -3.51 -23.39 14.64
CA LEU A 5 -4.66 -22.55 14.30
C LEU A 5 -5.40 -22.10 15.57
N GLU A 6 -5.72 -23.03 16.46
CA GLU A 6 -6.39 -22.75 17.74
C GLU A 6 -5.52 -21.89 18.66
N PHE A 7 -4.22 -22.15 18.70
CA PHE A 7 -3.26 -21.33 19.45
C PHE A 7 -3.21 -19.90 18.92
N ASN A 8 -3.12 -19.71 17.61
CA ASN A 8 -3.12 -18.40 16.98
C ASN A 8 -4.47 -17.69 17.16
N GLU A 9 -5.58 -18.40 17.16
CA GLU A 9 -6.90 -17.83 17.43
C GLU A 9 -7.04 -17.37 18.88
N CYS A 10 -6.67 -18.19 19.86
CA CYS A 10 -6.65 -17.80 21.27
C CYS A 10 -5.74 -16.59 21.50
N ARG A 11 -4.58 -16.59 20.91
CA ARG A 11 -3.62 -15.49 20.98
C ARG A 11 -4.19 -14.20 20.37
N SER A 12 -4.83 -14.30 19.22
CA SER A 12 -5.49 -13.19 18.51
C SER A 12 -6.60 -12.55 19.35
N ILE A 13 -7.33 -13.37 20.12
CA ILE A 13 -8.36 -12.90 21.06
C ILE A 13 -7.70 -12.15 22.23
N ILE A 14 -6.65 -12.72 22.83
CA ILE A 14 -5.96 -12.13 23.98
C ILE A 14 -5.30 -10.80 23.59
N GLU A 15 -4.67 -10.73 22.43
CA GLU A 15 -3.99 -9.54 21.91
C GLU A 15 -4.96 -8.50 21.28
N GLY A 16 -6.27 -8.76 21.26
CA GLY A 16 -7.29 -7.85 20.76
C GLY A 16 -7.34 -7.71 19.23
N THR A 17 -6.55 -8.46 18.49
CA THR A 17 -6.52 -8.39 17.04
C THR A 17 -7.80 -8.93 16.40
N LYS A 18 -8.46 -9.91 17.01
CA LYS A 18 -9.78 -10.41 16.59
C LYS A 18 -10.90 -9.37 16.76
N ALA A 19 -10.74 -8.41 17.67
CA ALA A 19 -11.69 -7.32 17.87
C ALA A 19 -11.72 -6.30 16.69
N LEU A 20 -10.71 -6.33 15.82
CA LEU A 20 -10.63 -5.48 14.63
C LEU A 20 -11.53 -5.91 13.49
N SER A 21 -11.95 -7.15 13.47
CA SER A 21 -12.90 -7.61 12.47
C SER A 21 -14.25 -6.92 12.67
N SER A 22 -14.36 -5.75 12.09
CA SER A 22 -15.58 -4.94 12.11
C SER A 22 -16.44 -5.18 10.89
N TYR A 23 -16.32 -6.35 10.31
CA TYR A 23 -17.37 -6.74 9.41
C TYR A 23 -18.60 -6.97 10.27
N THR A 24 -19.61 -6.12 10.13
CA THR A 24 -20.97 -6.43 10.56
C THR A 24 -21.26 -7.82 10.04
N LYS A 25 -21.59 -8.75 10.93
CA LYS A 25 -21.90 -10.13 10.54
C LYS A 25 -22.89 -10.05 9.40
N ARG A 26 -22.48 -10.49 8.20
CA ARG A 26 -23.36 -10.44 7.04
C ARG A 26 -24.53 -11.36 7.30
N ASP A 27 -25.72 -10.88 7.00
CA ASP A 27 -26.89 -11.74 6.93
C ASP A 27 -26.80 -12.50 5.62
N ILE A 28 -26.32 -13.73 5.69
CA ILE A 28 -26.06 -14.60 4.55
C ILE A 28 -26.88 -15.86 4.68
N ASP A 29 -27.40 -16.34 3.56
CA ASP A 29 -27.93 -17.69 3.48
C ASP A 29 -26.77 -18.69 3.54
N GLN A 30 -26.63 -19.37 4.68
CA GLN A 30 -25.58 -20.38 4.88
C GLN A 30 -25.78 -21.64 4.02
N SER A 31 -26.95 -21.84 3.45
CA SER A 31 -27.23 -22.95 2.55
C SER A 31 -26.73 -22.75 1.12
N ASP A 32 -26.56 -21.48 0.70
CA ASP A 32 -26.00 -21.13 -0.62
C ASP A 32 -24.50 -20.79 -0.53
N THR A 33 -23.69 -21.85 -0.50
CA THR A 33 -22.22 -21.73 -0.44
C THR A 33 -21.59 -21.23 -1.74
N SER A 34 -22.37 -21.12 -2.82
CA SER A 34 -21.93 -20.63 -4.13
C SER A 34 -22.13 -19.12 -4.30
N SER A 35 -22.90 -18.48 -3.45
CA SER A 35 -23.14 -17.03 -3.54
C SER A 35 -21.87 -16.22 -3.21
N LYS A 36 -21.68 -15.11 -3.93
CA LYS A 36 -20.53 -14.22 -3.67
C LYS A 36 -20.58 -13.61 -2.26
N SER A 37 -21.76 -13.44 -1.68
CA SER A 37 -21.94 -12.99 -0.30
C SER A 37 -21.40 -14.02 0.71
N TYR A 38 -21.61 -15.32 0.47
CA TYR A 38 -21.03 -16.40 1.28
C TYR A 38 -19.51 -16.43 1.17
N VAL A 39 -18.98 -16.43 -0.06
CA VAL A 39 -17.54 -16.39 -0.33
C VAL A 39 -16.89 -15.20 0.36
N LEU A 40 -17.51 -14.02 0.24
CA LEU A 40 -17.00 -12.82 0.89
C LEU A 40 -16.98 -12.94 2.42
N ALA A 41 -18.03 -13.51 3.02
CA ALA A 41 -18.06 -13.71 4.47
C ALA A 41 -16.97 -14.67 4.96
N ALA A 42 -16.70 -15.74 4.19
CA ALA A 42 -15.60 -16.66 4.48
C ALA A 42 -14.23 -15.95 4.41
N LEU A 43 -13.98 -15.17 3.35
CA LEU A 43 -12.74 -14.38 3.22
C LEU A 43 -12.59 -13.34 4.33
N GLU A 44 -13.68 -12.66 4.71
CA GLU A 44 -13.69 -11.71 5.81
C GLU A 44 -13.34 -12.38 7.15
N GLU A 45 -13.70 -13.64 7.35
CA GLU A 45 -13.31 -14.41 8.53
C GLU A 45 -11.81 -14.77 8.50
N GLU A 46 -11.27 -15.16 7.35
CA GLU A 46 -9.83 -15.45 7.19
C GLU A 46 -8.94 -14.24 7.48
N ILE A 47 -9.36 -13.04 7.04
CA ILE A 47 -8.61 -11.79 7.22
C ILE A 47 -8.51 -11.37 8.70
N LYS A 48 -9.35 -11.90 9.59
CA LYS A 48 -9.40 -11.51 11.02
C LYS A 48 -8.13 -11.83 11.80
N ASN A 49 -7.31 -12.73 11.32
CA ASN A 49 -6.13 -13.18 12.03
C ASN A 49 -4.88 -12.42 11.60
N PHE A 50 -4.29 -11.65 12.51
CA PHE A 50 -2.95 -11.10 12.33
C PHE A 50 -1.89 -12.18 12.46
N ASP A 51 -0.88 -12.15 11.61
CA ASP A 51 0.27 -13.01 11.80
C ASP A 51 1.26 -12.48 12.86
N PHE A 52 2.27 -13.29 13.13
CA PHE A 52 3.28 -12.97 14.13
C PHE A 52 4.05 -11.69 13.78
N GLU A 53 4.43 -11.46 12.50
CA GLU A 53 5.21 -10.29 12.07
C GLU A 53 4.42 -9.00 12.24
N GLN A 54 3.13 -9.00 11.86
CA GLN A 54 2.24 -7.85 12.05
C GLN A 54 2.06 -7.51 13.52
N ARG A 55 1.84 -8.52 14.36
CA ARG A 55 1.66 -8.35 15.81
C ARG A 55 2.92 -7.83 16.47
N ALA A 56 4.06 -8.48 16.20
CA ALA A 56 5.35 -8.05 16.75
C ALA A 56 5.65 -6.59 16.38
N SER A 57 5.41 -6.23 15.12
CA SER A 57 5.58 -4.86 14.63
C SER A 57 4.67 -3.85 15.33
N ALA A 58 3.42 -4.23 15.61
CA ALA A 58 2.45 -3.33 16.24
C ALA A 58 2.70 -3.10 17.73
N VAL A 59 3.07 -4.14 18.48
CA VAL A 59 3.22 -4.04 19.95
C VAL A 59 4.63 -3.69 20.41
N SER A 60 5.67 -3.88 19.59
CA SER A 60 7.02 -3.50 19.96
C SER A 60 7.15 -1.98 20.07
N ILE A 61 7.53 -1.50 21.26
CA ILE A 61 7.92 -0.11 21.50
C ILE A 61 9.43 -0.03 21.35
N ILE A 62 9.87 0.77 20.39
CA ILE A 62 11.28 1.00 20.09
C ILE A 62 11.53 2.49 20.26
N ASP A 63 12.57 2.85 20.99
CA ASP A 63 13.03 4.23 21.04
C ASP A 63 13.84 4.54 19.78
N GLY A 64 13.33 5.48 19.00
CA GLY A 64 13.96 5.92 17.76
C GLY A 64 13.09 5.68 16.51
N PRO A 65 13.68 5.89 15.32
CA PRO A 65 12.99 5.77 14.05
C PRO A 65 12.67 4.32 13.70
N GLN A 66 11.47 4.09 13.14
CA GLN A 66 11.01 2.78 12.70
C GLN A 66 10.34 2.85 11.33
N ARG A 67 10.77 1.98 10.40
CA ARG A 67 10.17 1.84 9.08
C ARG A 67 9.40 0.52 8.98
N ILE A 68 8.17 0.59 8.46
CA ILE A 68 7.32 -0.58 8.19
C ILE A 68 7.06 -0.61 6.70
N ARG A 69 7.72 -1.52 6.00
CA ARG A 69 7.56 -1.74 4.57
C ARG A 69 6.58 -2.88 4.31
N GLY A 70 5.85 -2.81 3.22
CA GLY A 70 4.98 -3.91 2.83
C GLY A 70 4.12 -3.56 1.62
N LEU A 71 3.63 -4.59 0.97
CA LEU A 71 2.75 -4.47 -0.18
C LEU A 71 1.39 -3.85 0.17
N ALA A 72 0.65 -3.49 -0.88
CA ALA A 72 -0.79 -3.32 -0.77
C ALA A 72 -1.41 -4.54 -0.06
N GLY A 73 -2.25 -4.30 0.94
CA GLY A 73 -2.93 -5.36 1.66
C GLY A 73 -2.11 -6.14 2.69
N SER A 74 -0.86 -5.75 2.95
CA SER A 74 -0.06 -6.34 4.04
C SER A 74 -0.48 -5.88 5.44
N GLY A 75 -1.42 -4.93 5.56
CA GLY A 75 -1.95 -4.47 6.84
C GLY A 75 -1.18 -3.32 7.49
N LYS A 76 -0.33 -2.57 6.77
CA LYS A 76 0.44 -1.42 7.30
C LYS A 76 -0.39 -0.45 8.12
N THR A 77 -1.51 0.03 7.57
CA THR A 77 -2.44 0.95 8.27
C THR A 77 -2.95 0.38 9.58
N VAL A 78 -3.27 -0.92 9.59
CA VAL A 78 -3.80 -1.62 10.77
C VAL A 78 -2.71 -1.77 11.83
N VAL A 79 -1.48 -2.14 11.42
CA VAL A 79 -0.30 -2.22 12.29
C VAL A 79 -0.01 -0.85 12.93
N LEU A 80 0.01 0.22 12.14
CA LEU A 80 0.22 1.58 12.63
C LEU A 80 -0.89 2.04 13.59
N ALA A 81 -2.17 1.75 13.26
CA ALA A 81 -3.30 2.09 14.14
C ALA A 81 -3.27 1.32 15.46
N MET A 82 -2.93 0.04 15.43
CA MET A 82 -2.73 -0.77 16.62
C MET A 82 -1.58 -0.25 17.47
N LYS A 83 -0.44 0.11 16.83
CA LYS A 83 0.71 0.71 17.49
C LYS A 83 0.36 2.05 18.17
N ALA A 84 -0.39 2.92 17.49
CA ALA A 84 -0.86 4.18 18.06
C ALA A 84 -1.74 3.96 19.30
N ALA A 85 -2.68 3.00 19.21
CA ALA A 85 -3.52 2.62 20.35
C ALA A 85 -2.69 2.05 21.51
N HIS A 86 -1.72 1.17 21.21
CA HIS A 86 -0.84 0.55 22.21
C HIS A 86 0.04 1.59 22.91
N LEU A 87 0.67 2.50 22.16
CA LEU A 87 1.44 3.59 22.71
C LEU A 87 0.58 4.48 23.64
N HIS A 88 -0.65 4.80 23.24
CA HIS A 88 -1.55 5.58 24.09
C HIS A 88 -2.06 4.85 25.33
N LEU A 89 -2.12 3.50 25.28
CA LEU A 89 -2.45 2.67 26.44
C LEU A 89 -1.31 2.61 27.46
N THR A 90 -0.08 2.50 26.99
CA THR A 90 1.13 2.35 27.83
C THR A 90 1.64 3.70 28.32
N GLU A 91 1.53 4.75 27.51
CA GLU A 91 2.02 6.08 27.79
C GLU A 91 0.94 7.16 27.55
N PRO A 92 -0.14 7.21 28.37
CA PRO A 92 -1.32 8.04 28.12
C PRO A 92 -1.06 9.54 28.13
N ASP A 93 -0.01 9.98 28.80
CA ASP A 93 0.36 11.40 28.90
C ASP A 93 1.24 11.88 27.73
N LYS A 94 1.70 10.97 26.89
CA LYS A 94 2.50 11.31 25.71
C LYS A 94 1.63 11.79 24.56
N ARG A 95 2.09 12.85 23.88
CA ARG A 95 1.44 13.34 22.67
C ARG A 95 1.85 12.51 21.48
N ILE A 96 0.87 11.86 20.85
CA ILE A 96 1.02 10.98 19.69
C ILE A 96 0.35 11.66 18.49
N LEU A 97 1.04 11.70 17.36
CA LEU A 97 0.49 12.13 16.07
C LEU A 97 0.34 10.93 15.15
N PHE A 98 -0.85 10.71 14.61
CA PHE A 98 -1.07 9.84 13.45
C PHE A 98 -1.39 10.72 12.24
N THR A 99 -0.64 10.58 11.14
CA THR A 99 -0.82 11.43 9.96
C THR A 99 -0.81 10.63 8.65
N PHE A 100 -1.50 11.16 7.64
CA PHE A 100 -1.64 10.60 6.30
C PHE A 100 -1.92 11.72 5.28
N TYR A 101 -1.71 11.43 3.99
CA TYR A 101 -1.94 12.41 2.93
C TYR A 101 -3.38 12.38 2.37
N THR A 102 -4.02 11.21 2.34
CA THR A 102 -5.34 11.00 1.73
C THR A 102 -6.47 11.19 2.75
N LYS A 103 -7.31 12.21 2.57
CA LYS A 103 -8.38 12.58 3.51
C LYS A 103 -9.36 11.46 3.86
N SER A 104 -9.64 10.56 2.93
CA SER A 104 -10.57 9.45 3.12
C SER A 104 -10.13 8.43 4.18
N LEU A 105 -8.86 8.46 4.61
CA LEU A 105 -8.35 7.58 5.66
C LEU A 105 -8.75 8.00 7.07
N TYR A 106 -9.21 9.23 7.28
CA TYR A 106 -9.44 9.76 8.64
C TYR A 106 -10.39 8.88 9.46
N ASP A 107 -11.61 8.65 8.94
CA ASP A 107 -12.62 7.86 9.68
C ASP A 107 -12.19 6.40 9.84
N HIS A 108 -11.53 5.84 8.84
CA HIS A 108 -11.00 4.47 8.90
C HIS A 108 -9.96 4.31 10.01
N VAL A 109 -8.95 5.16 10.04
CA VAL A 109 -7.89 5.17 11.08
C VAL A 109 -8.48 5.42 12.46
N LYS A 110 -9.38 6.40 12.59
CA LYS A 110 -10.03 6.71 13.86
C LYS A 110 -10.81 5.52 14.40
N ASN A 111 -11.56 4.85 13.54
CA ASN A 111 -12.32 3.64 13.91
C ASN A 111 -11.41 2.50 14.33
N LEU A 112 -10.30 2.25 13.61
CA LEU A 112 -9.33 1.22 13.96
C LEU A 112 -8.72 1.49 15.34
N ILE A 113 -8.18 2.69 15.56
CA ILE A 113 -7.57 3.07 16.86
C ILE A 113 -8.58 2.94 17.99
N THR A 114 -9.83 3.44 17.79
CA THR A 114 -10.89 3.36 18.79
C THR A 114 -11.19 1.91 19.17
N LYS A 115 -11.28 1.01 18.19
CA LYS A 115 -11.55 -0.42 18.43
C LYS A 115 -10.45 -1.10 19.20
N PHE A 116 -9.18 -0.89 18.82
CA PHE A 116 -8.05 -1.42 19.56
C PHE A 116 -8.01 -0.91 20.99
N TYR A 117 -8.20 0.37 21.18
CA TYR A 117 -8.16 0.96 22.51
C TYR A 117 -9.29 0.45 23.40
N ARG A 118 -10.53 0.41 22.88
CA ARG A 118 -11.72 -0.09 23.59
C ARG A 118 -11.62 -1.57 23.95
N HIS A 119 -10.89 -2.37 23.19
CA HIS A 119 -10.65 -3.77 23.53
C HIS A 119 -10.01 -3.91 24.90
N TYR A 120 -9.04 -3.05 25.22
CA TYR A 120 -8.31 -3.09 26.50
C TYR A 120 -8.96 -2.26 27.63
N LYS A 121 -9.45 -1.06 27.31
CA LYS A 121 -9.94 -0.12 28.35
C LYS A 121 -11.46 0.11 28.34
N LYS A 122 -12.19 -0.39 27.34
CA LYS A 122 -13.66 -0.24 27.17
C LYS A 122 -14.18 1.20 27.18
N VAL A 123 -13.29 2.17 26.97
CA VAL A 123 -13.57 3.60 26.84
C VAL A 123 -12.88 4.13 25.58
N ASP A 124 -13.22 5.34 25.17
CA ASP A 124 -12.57 5.99 24.03
C ASP A 124 -11.14 6.46 24.37
N PRO A 125 -10.25 6.53 23.36
CA PRO A 125 -8.97 7.18 23.52
C PRO A 125 -9.12 8.65 23.96
N ASN A 126 -8.16 9.16 24.69
CA ASN A 126 -8.07 10.60 24.94
C ASN A 126 -7.49 11.30 23.71
N TRP A 127 -8.36 11.91 22.92
CA TRP A 127 -8.01 12.58 21.67
C TRP A 127 -7.23 13.90 21.89
N ASP A 128 -7.10 14.40 23.12
CA ASP A 128 -6.26 15.55 23.43
C ASP A 128 -4.75 15.20 23.40
N ASN A 129 -4.43 13.91 23.59
CA ASN A 129 -3.07 13.39 23.52
C ASN A 129 -2.81 12.49 22.32
N LEU A 130 -3.85 11.94 21.68
CA LEU A 130 -3.75 11.15 20.47
C LEU A 130 -4.39 11.88 19.29
N HIS A 131 -3.57 12.53 18.49
CA HIS A 131 -4.00 13.39 17.40
C HIS A 131 -4.03 12.62 16.07
N ILE A 132 -5.14 12.68 15.34
CA ILE A 132 -5.25 12.19 13.95
C ILE A 132 -5.38 13.41 13.05
N LYS A 133 -4.37 13.67 12.20
CA LYS A 133 -4.32 14.87 11.37
C LYS A 133 -3.94 14.57 9.94
N HIS A 134 -4.62 15.23 8.99
CA HIS A 134 -4.18 15.25 7.60
C HIS A 134 -2.82 15.93 7.46
N ALA A 135 -1.96 15.48 6.55
CA ALA A 135 -0.61 16.03 6.43
C ALA A 135 -0.58 17.55 6.15
N TRP A 136 -1.46 18.04 5.26
CA TRP A 136 -1.52 19.48 4.95
C TRP A 136 -2.44 20.26 5.90
N GLY A 137 -3.75 19.96 5.86
CA GLY A 137 -4.77 20.72 6.57
C GLY A 137 -5.27 21.96 5.82
N GLY A 138 -6.01 22.81 6.53
CA GLY A 138 -6.60 24.05 6.01
C GLY A 138 -7.62 24.65 6.96
N SER A 139 -8.35 25.69 6.54
CA SER A 139 -9.30 26.44 7.37
C SER A 139 -10.49 25.62 7.91
N GLY A 140 -10.78 24.46 7.33
CA GLY A 140 -11.88 23.57 7.74
C GLY A 140 -11.44 22.14 8.09
N ILE A 141 -10.14 21.85 8.02
CA ILE A 141 -9.59 20.51 8.25
C ILE A 141 -8.30 20.65 9.05
N ASP A 142 -8.26 20.05 10.23
CA ASP A 142 -7.05 20.03 11.04
C ASP A 142 -5.94 19.25 10.31
N GLY A 143 -4.75 19.83 10.28
CA GLY A 143 -3.62 19.26 9.56
C GLY A 143 -2.28 19.64 10.17
N VAL A 144 -1.31 18.76 9.93
CA VAL A 144 0.03 18.89 10.53
C VAL A 144 0.72 20.17 10.09
N TYR A 145 0.84 20.43 8.79
CA TYR A 145 1.48 21.64 8.28
C TYR A 145 0.77 22.91 8.80
N PHE A 146 -0.58 22.95 8.66
CA PHE A 146 -1.34 24.13 9.08
C PHE A 146 -1.19 24.40 10.58
N SER A 147 -1.33 23.37 11.41
CA SER A 147 -1.15 23.49 12.87
C SER A 147 0.27 23.87 13.25
N ALA A 148 1.29 23.29 12.58
CA ALA A 148 2.70 23.64 12.82
C ALA A 148 2.97 25.12 12.52
N CYS A 149 2.45 25.64 11.41
CA CYS A 149 2.59 27.06 11.07
C CYS A 149 1.90 27.96 12.10
N THR A 150 0.61 27.74 12.36
CA THR A 150 -0.17 28.62 13.26
C THR A 150 0.35 28.62 14.68
N SER A 151 0.77 27.45 15.21
CA SER A 151 1.32 27.34 16.56
C SER A 151 2.68 28.02 16.75
N ASN A 152 3.39 28.30 15.65
CA ASN A 152 4.71 28.94 15.69
C ASN A 152 4.72 30.35 15.08
N GLY A 153 3.54 30.97 14.88
CA GLY A 153 3.45 32.32 14.32
C GLY A 153 3.76 32.44 12.83
N ILE A 154 3.86 31.31 12.11
CA ILE A 154 4.10 31.27 10.68
C ILE A 154 2.74 31.36 9.96
N GLN A 155 2.61 32.23 8.97
CA GLN A 155 1.39 32.31 8.16
C GLN A 155 1.29 31.10 7.23
N PRO A 156 0.27 30.21 7.39
CA PRO A 156 0.14 29.05 6.52
C PRO A 156 -0.32 29.46 5.11
N MET A 157 0.31 28.87 4.11
CA MET A 157 -0.03 29.12 2.70
C MET A 157 -1.17 28.21 2.24
N LYS A 158 -2.12 28.75 1.49
CA LYS A 158 -3.24 28.01 0.92
C LYS A 158 -2.81 27.23 -0.32
N PHE A 159 -3.59 26.18 -0.67
CA PHE A 159 -3.32 25.34 -1.85
C PHE A 159 -3.26 26.15 -3.16
N SER A 160 -4.18 27.11 -3.36
CA SER A 160 -4.21 27.95 -4.56
C SER A 160 -2.95 28.78 -4.75
N GLU A 161 -2.41 29.31 -3.66
CA GLU A 161 -1.17 30.09 -3.66
C GLU A 161 0.05 29.22 -3.92
N ALA A 162 0.10 28.05 -3.28
CA ALA A 162 1.19 27.08 -3.42
C ALA A 162 1.29 26.51 -4.84
N ARG A 163 0.11 26.20 -5.45
CA ARG A 163 0.03 25.66 -6.80
C ARG A 163 0.65 26.58 -7.87
N ALA A 164 0.57 27.88 -7.65
CA ALA A 164 1.17 28.87 -8.56
C ALA A 164 2.71 28.92 -8.46
N ARG A 165 3.32 28.30 -7.45
CA ARG A 165 4.74 28.47 -7.11
C ARG A 165 5.62 27.23 -7.32
N GLY A 166 5.07 26.08 -7.72
CA GLY A 166 5.88 24.88 -7.96
C GLY A 166 5.09 23.68 -8.45
N SER A 167 5.80 22.70 -8.98
CA SER A 167 5.24 21.45 -9.49
C SER A 167 4.71 20.54 -8.36
N ASN A 168 5.27 20.66 -7.15
CA ASN A 168 4.77 19.98 -5.95
C ASN A 168 4.40 21.03 -4.88
N PRO A 169 3.13 21.47 -4.84
CA PRO A 169 2.67 22.51 -3.92
C PRO A 169 2.89 22.16 -2.44
N PHE A 170 2.75 20.87 -2.06
CA PHE A 170 2.90 20.45 -0.68
C PHE A 170 4.37 20.46 -0.23
N ASP A 171 5.28 20.03 -1.09
CA ASP A 171 6.72 20.15 -0.81
C ASP A 171 7.14 21.61 -0.64
N TYR A 172 6.64 22.47 -1.54
CA TYR A 172 6.93 23.90 -1.49
C TYR A 172 6.53 24.56 -0.18
N VAL A 173 5.31 24.31 0.32
CA VAL A 173 4.84 24.95 1.56
C VAL A 173 5.59 24.44 2.79
N CYS A 174 5.92 23.13 2.83
CA CYS A 174 6.73 22.56 3.90
C CYS A 174 8.15 23.15 3.91
N LYS A 175 8.78 23.27 2.73
CA LYS A 175 10.08 23.91 2.56
C LYS A 175 10.04 25.36 3.06
N ASN A 176 9.03 26.12 2.67
CA ASN A 176 8.89 27.52 3.07
C ASN A 176 8.72 27.67 4.59
N ALA A 177 7.94 26.80 5.23
CA ALA A 177 7.79 26.79 6.68
C ALA A 177 9.11 26.49 7.41
N LEU A 178 9.90 25.54 6.89
CA LEU A 178 11.22 25.19 7.45
C LEU A 178 12.26 26.31 7.28
N LEU A 179 12.13 27.16 6.26
CA LEU A 179 13.00 28.30 5.99
C LEU A 179 12.55 29.58 6.72
N SER A 180 11.43 29.54 7.44
CA SER A 180 10.96 30.70 8.22
C SER A 180 11.97 31.08 9.31
N GLN A 181 12.00 32.37 9.66
CA GLN A 181 12.77 32.84 10.80
C GLN A 181 12.25 32.29 12.12
N GLU A 182 10.96 31.99 12.19
CA GLU A 182 10.31 31.34 13.32
C GLU A 182 10.66 29.88 13.38
N LYS A 183 11.27 29.43 14.48
CA LYS A 183 11.64 28.03 14.68
C LYS A 183 10.40 27.19 15.03
N ILE A 184 10.21 26.10 14.30
CA ILE A 184 9.19 25.10 14.59
C ILE A 184 9.56 24.37 15.88
N ARG A 185 8.66 24.39 16.87
CA ARG A 185 8.88 23.76 18.18
C ARG A 185 8.45 22.30 18.14
N PRO A 186 9.25 21.38 18.68
CA PRO A 186 8.86 19.97 18.81
C PRO A 186 7.76 19.84 19.87
N ILE A 187 6.72 19.05 19.57
CA ILE A 187 5.54 18.87 20.43
C ILE A 187 5.09 17.42 20.58
N TYR A 188 5.47 16.52 19.66
CA TYR A 188 5.04 15.13 19.67
C TYR A 188 6.12 14.20 20.20
N HIS A 189 5.74 13.27 21.05
CA HIS A 189 6.63 12.21 21.55
C HIS A 189 6.75 11.08 20.52
N TYR A 190 5.65 10.80 19.82
CA TYR A 190 5.56 9.78 18.78
C TYR A 190 4.85 10.35 17.56
N VAL A 191 5.38 10.05 16.36
CA VAL A 191 4.72 10.38 15.09
C VAL A 191 4.62 9.12 14.25
N LEU A 192 3.39 8.78 13.85
CA LEU A 192 3.09 7.67 12.96
C LEU A 192 2.59 8.23 11.62
N MET A 193 3.25 7.82 10.53
CA MET A 193 2.94 8.29 9.18
C MET A 193 2.47 7.11 8.33
N ASP A 194 1.24 7.16 7.86
CA ASP A 194 0.70 6.16 6.94
C ASP A 194 0.78 6.63 5.49
N GLU A 195 0.90 5.69 4.54
CA GLU A 195 1.09 5.96 3.11
C GLU A 195 2.23 6.97 2.87
N ALA A 196 3.35 6.81 3.58
CA ALA A 196 4.44 7.77 3.61
C ALA A 196 5.12 7.99 2.24
N GLN A 197 4.98 7.05 1.29
CA GLN A 197 5.45 7.21 -0.09
C GLN A 197 4.79 8.38 -0.85
N ASP A 198 3.64 8.87 -0.37
CA ASP A 198 2.94 10.01 -0.96
C ASP A 198 3.41 11.36 -0.42
N MET A 199 4.24 11.33 0.62
CA MET A 199 4.68 12.54 1.32
C MET A 199 5.99 13.08 0.74
N PRO A 200 6.09 14.39 0.53
CA PRO A 200 7.31 14.99 0.01
C PRO A 200 8.39 15.09 1.09
N VAL A 201 9.65 15.24 0.65
CA VAL A 201 10.83 15.30 1.51
C VAL A 201 10.73 16.37 2.60
N HIS A 202 10.29 17.58 2.23
CA HIS A 202 10.23 18.66 3.23
C HIS A 202 9.14 18.41 4.28
N PHE A 203 8.16 17.53 4.01
CA PHE A 203 7.23 17.11 5.06
C PHE A 203 7.90 16.17 6.06
N PHE A 204 8.74 15.22 5.63
CA PHE A 204 9.54 14.40 6.55
C PHE A 204 10.45 15.26 7.45
N ARG A 205 11.08 16.28 6.88
CA ARG A 205 11.89 17.24 7.66
C ARG A 205 11.06 18.06 8.63
N LEU A 206 9.83 18.44 8.26
CA LEU A 206 8.88 19.08 9.15
C LEU A 206 8.48 18.16 10.32
N ILE A 207 8.18 16.90 10.03
CA ILE A 207 7.90 15.87 11.05
C ILE A 207 9.09 15.71 12.01
N TYR A 208 10.31 15.65 11.47
CA TYR A 208 11.52 15.57 12.29
C TYR A 208 11.62 16.75 13.28
N GLN A 209 11.32 17.97 12.85
CA GLN A 209 11.31 19.15 13.71
C GLN A 209 10.19 19.11 14.77
N LEU A 210 9.02 18.59 14.41
CA LEU A 210 7.87 18.47 15.31
C LEU A 210 8.01 17.35 16.35
N THR A 211 8.94 16.40 16.15
CA THR A 211 9.14 15.26 17.05
C THR A 211 10.14 15.60 18.14
N LEU A 212 9.78 15.32 19.38
CA LEU A 212 10.64 15.44 20.57
C LEU A 212 11.76 14.39 20.54
N GLY A 213 12.80 14.61 21.31
CA GLY A 213 13.96 13.72 21.40
C GLY A 213 15.17 14.23 20.62
N GLN A 214 16.29 13.56 20.83
CA GLN A 214 17.54 13.82 20.12
C GLN A 214 17.65 12.88 18.93
N LYS A 215 18.33 13.32 17.90
CA LYS A 215 18.77 12.61 16.68
C LYS A 215 18.17 11.20 16.48
N ASP A 216 18.86 10.15 16.91
CA ASP A 216 18.46 8.75 16.71
C ASP A 216 17.35 8.25 17.65
N PHE A 217 16.90 9.07 18.59
CA PHE A 217 15.85 8.77 19.57
C PHE A 217 14.54 9.52 19.29
N LYS A 218 14.39 10.08 18.09
CA LYS A 218 13.11 10.64 17.66
C LYS A 218 12.19 9.51 17.20
N ASN A 219 11.07 9.33 17.87
CA ASN A 219 10.12 8.26 17.62
C ASN A 219 9.26 8.60 16.39
N ILE A 220 9.81 8.39 15.20
CA ILE A 220 9.14 8.57 13.91
C ILE A 220 8.94 7.21 13.28
N ILE A 221 7.68 6.79 13.15
CA ILE A 221 7.29 5.50 12.58
C ILE A 221 6.59 5.77 11.25
N TRP A 222 7.03 5.13 10.15
CA TRP A 222 6.37 5.35 8.86
C TRP A 222 6.11 4.06 8.11
N GLY A 223 4.87 3.95 7.61
CA GLY A 223 4.43 2.89 6.70
C GLY A 223 4.67 3.26 5.25
N TYR A 224 5.28 2.36 4.48
CA TYR A 224 5.79 2.64 3.15
C TYR A 224 5.48 1.55 2.13
N ASP A 225 5.01 1.93 0.93
CA ASP A 225 4.79 1.04 -0.21
C ASP A 225 5.30 1.68 -1.50
N GLU A 226 6.37 1.14 -2.06
CA GLU A 226 7.05 1.72 -3.22
C GLU A 226 6.24 1.59 -4.52
N LEU A 227 5.42 0.54 -4.64
CA LEU A 227 4.64 0.27 -5.86
C LEU A 227 3.35 1.10 -5.96
N GLN A 228 2.85 1.64 -4.84
CA GLN A 228 1.64 2.48 -4.84
C GLN A 228 1.88 3.97 -5.05
N ASN A 229 3.09 4.37 -5.45
CA ASN A 229 3.40 5.78 -5.66
C ASN A 229 2.80 6.30 -6.98
N ILE A 230 1.62 6.90 -6.92
CA ILE A 230 0.92 7.51 -8.06
C ILE A 230 1.01 9.05 -8.10
N PHE A 231 1.70 9.67 -7.11
CA PHE A 231 1.82 11.13 -7.03
C PHE A 231 3.17 11.68 -7.53
N LYS A 232 3.95 10.88 -8.29
CA LYS A 232 5.27 11.25 -8.83
C LYS A 232 6.31 11.59 -7.74
N VAL A 233 6.17 11.02 -6.55
CA VAL A 233 7.18 11.15 -5.48
C VAL A 233 8.23 10.07 -5.68
N LYS A 234 9.52 10.43 -5.71
CA LYS A 234 10.61 9.44 -5.83
C LYS A 234 10.77 8.67 -4.53
N THR A 235 11.01 7.36 -4.64
CA THR A 235 11.48 6.53 -3.51
C THR A 235 12.83 7.07 -3.04
N ARG A 236 12.98 7.28 -1.74
CA ARG A 236 14.18 7.89 -1.17
C ARG A 236 14.60 7.18 0.11
N SER A 237 15.89 7.12 0.33
CA SER A 237 16.46 6.61 1.58
C SER A 237 16.09 7.50 2.79
N PRO A 238 16.14 6.99 4.02
CA PRO A 238 15.97 7.81 5.22
C PRO A 238 16.87 9.05 5.24
N LYS A 239 18.12 8.92 4.80
CA LYS A 239 19.06 10.02 4.62
C LYS A 239 18.53 11.13 3.69
N GLU A 240 17.99 10.73 2.54
CA GLU A 240 17.42 11.69 1.58
C GLU A 240 16.14 12.35 2.12
N LEU A 241 15.29 11.57 2.84
CA LEU A 241 14.05 12.05 3.41
C LEU A 241 14.25 13.06 4.53
N PHE A 242 15.09 12.74 5.49
CA PHE A 242 15.27 13.56 6.68
C PHE A 242 16.44 14.56 6.57
N GLY A 243 17.46 14.23 5.76
CA GLY A 243 18.64 15.04 5.56
C GLY A 243 19.75 14.76 6.57
N GLN A 244 20.72 15.68 6.59
CA GLN A 244 21.91 15.60 7.42
C GLN A 244 21.99 16.78 8.38
N ASP A 245 22.73 16.59 9.45
CA ASP A 245 23.11 17.62 10.42
C ASP A 245 24.21 18.52 9.86
N VAL A 246 24.59 19.55 10.61
CA VAL A 246 25.64 20.51 10.21
C VAL A 246 27.02 19.88 10.07
N ASP A 247 27.28 18.77 10.75
CA ASP A 247 28.50 17.98 10.68
C ASP A 247 28.46 16.89 9.57
N GLY A 248 27.41 16.86 8.74
CA GLY A 248 27.23 15.88 7.66
C GLY A 248 26.71 14.51 8.11
N THR A 249 26.41 14.34 9.40
CA THR A 249 25.85 13.08 9.91
C THR A 249 24.34 12.98 9.60
N ASP A 250 23.88 11.81 9.16
CA ASP A 250 22.48 11.58 8.84
C ASP A 250 21.58 11.77 10.06
N LEU A 251 20.50 12.55 9.92
CA LEU A 251 19.54 12.85 10.99
C LEU A 251 18.74 11.63 11.42
N VAL A 252 18.45 10.73 10.48
CA VAL A 252 17.79 9.45 10.71
C VAL A 252 18.60 8.36 9.99
N ASP A 253 19.08 7.41 10.76
CA ASP A 253 19.84 6.26 10.30
C ASP A 253 19.30 5.01 11.02
N LEU A 254 18.65 4.12 10.24
CA LEU A 254 18.03 2.91 10.78
C LEU A 254 19.07 1.90 11.26
N ASP A 255 20.22 1.79 10.58
CA ASP A 255 21.26 0.84 10.96
C ASP A 255 21.96 1.29 12.26
N ARG A 256 22.27 2.58 12.39
CA ARG A 256 22.84 3.14 13.61
C ARG A 256 21.87 3.01 14.80
N SER A 257 20.58 3.29 14.60
CA SER A 257 19.57 3.14 15.66
C SER A 257 19.31 1.67 16.01
N SER A 258 19.45 0.74 15.07
CA SER A 258 19.30 -0.70 15.31
C SER A 258 20.36 -1.30 16.23
N GLN A 259 21.56 -0.71 16.26
CA GLN A 259 22.67 -1.21 17.09
C GLN A 259 22.35 -1.17 18.59
N ASN A 260 21.43 -0.30 19.01
CA ASN A 260 21.01 -0.16 20.40
C ASN A 260 19.79 -1.03 20.75
N LEU A 261 19.26 -1.79 19.78
CA LEU A 261 18.08 -2.63 19.98
C LEU A 261 18.48 -4.04 20.44
N PRO A 262 17.66 -4.70 21.27
CA PRO A 262 17.76 -6.14 21.50
C PRO A 262 17.69 -6.90 20.17
N SER A 263 18.40 -8.02 20.06
CA SER A 263 18.52 -8.80 18.82
C SER A 263 17.19 -9.34 18.25
N TYR A 264 16.14 -9.38 19.06
CA TYR A 264 14.79 -9.79 18.65
C TYR A 264 13.90 -8.63 18.18
N LEU A 265 14.38 -7.38 18.21
CA LEU A 265 13.66 -6.22 17.75
C LEU A 265 14.32 -5.64 16.49
N GLU A 266 13.49 -5.29 15.53
CA GLU A 266 13.89 -4.65 14.28
C GLU A 266 13.17 -3.32 14.12
N ASN A 267 13.88 -2.31 13.62
CA ASN A 267 13.33 -0.99 13.31
C ASN A 267 13.04 -0.78 11.81
N ASP A 268 13.43 -1.75 10.97
CA ASP A 268 13.07 -1.82 9.55
C ASP A 268 12.38 -3.14 9.26
N ILE A 269 11.05 -3.12 9.30
CA ILE A 269 10.22 -4.33 9.24
C ILE A 269 9.62 -4.46 7.84
N VAL A 270 9.66 -5.68 7.29
CA VAL A 270 9.06 -6.01 6.00
C VAL A 270 7.89 -6.97 6.18
N LEU A 271 6.68 -6.49 5.89
CA LEU A 271 5.46 -7.29 5.89
C LEU A 271 5.30 -7.99 4.53
N LYS A 272 5.73 -9.24 4.43
CA LYS A 272 5.76 -10.02 3.17
C LYS A 272 4.40 -10.58 2.77
N LYS A 273 3.53 -10.82 3.73
CA LYS A 273 2.21 -11.43 3.49
C LYS A 273 1.18 -10.40 3.06
N CYS A 274 0.34 -10.80 2.11
CA CYS A 274 -0.81 -10.01 1.67
C CYS A 274 -2.09 -10.74 2.09
N TYR A 275 -2.82 -10.16 3.02
CA TYR A 275 -4.07 -10.71 3.57
C TYR A 275 -5.32 -10.16 2.88
N ARG A 276 -5.17 -9.16 2.02
CA ARG A 276 -6.31 -8.50 1.40
C ARG A 276 -6.59 -8.98 0.00
N ASN A 277 -5.55 -9.02 -0.82
CA ASN A 277 -5.71 -9.32 -2.23
C ASN A 277 -5.57 -10.81 -2.48
N PRO A 278 -6.49 -11.44 -3.23
CA PRO A 278 -6.28 -12.78 -3.76
C PRO A 278 -4.97 -12.88 -4.52
N ARG A 279 -4.31 -14.04 -4.41
CA ARG A 279 -2.98 -14.28 -4.99
C ARG A 279 -2.90 -13.93 -6.48
N ASP A 280 -3.86 -14.38 -7.26
CA ASP A 280 -3.86 -14.19 -8.72
C ASP A 280 -4.08 -12.72 -9.12
N ILE A 281 -4.91 -11.97 -8.37
CA ILE A 281 -5.09 -10.52 -8.56
C ILE A 281 -3.78 -9.79 -8.26
N LEU A 282 -3.11 -10.14 -7.17
CA LEU A 282 -1.86 -9.50 -6.78
C LEU A 282 -0.73 -9.78 -7.78
N ILE A 283 -0.61 -11.04 -8.25
CA ILE A 283 0.37 -11.43 -9.27
C ILE A 283 0.11 -10.68 -10.59
N THR A 284 -1.17 -10.61 -11.01
CA THR A 284 -1.56 -9.85 -12.20
C THR A 284 -1.25 -8.37 -12.05
N ALA A 285 -1.52 -7.79 -10.87
CA ALA A 285 -1.19 -6.40 -10.58
C ALA A 285 0.33 -6.14 -10.63
N HIS A 286 1.16 -7.05 -10.10
CA HIS A 286 2.61 -6.96 -10.21
C HIS A 286 3.07 -7.07 -11.66
N ALA A 287 2.60 -8.07 -12.41
CA ALA A 287 3.00 -8.26 -13.80
C ALA A 287 2.75 -7.00 -14.65
N LEU A 288 1.56 -6.39 -14.52
CA LEU A 288 1.23 -5.16 -15.23
C LEU A 288 1.96 -3.94 -14.66
N GLY A 289 2.11 -3.87 -13.34
CA GLY A 289 2.85 -2.80 -12.67
C GLY A 289 4.30 -2.73 -13.10
N PHE A 290 4.97 -3.87 -13.22
CA PHE A 290 6.34 -3.97 -13.73
C PHE A 290 6.42 -3.92 -15.26
N GLY A 291 5.31 -4.19 -15.97
CA GLY A 291 5.28 -4.28 -17.42
C GLY A 291 5.99 -5.51 -17.97
N LEU A 292 5.98 -6.64 -17.20
CA LEU A 292 6.75 -7.85 -17.52
C LEU A 292 6.39 -8.47 -18.87
N TYR A 293 5.12 -8.34 -19.29
CA TYR A 293 4.58 -8.98 -20.50
C TYR A 293 4.17 -7.94 -21.56
N SER A 294 4.75 -6.74 -21.51
CA SER A 294 4.52 -5.71 -22.50
C SER A 294 4.91 -6.19 -23.90
N LYS A 295 4.06 -5.91 -24.91
CA LYS A 295 4.34 -6.26 -26.31
C LYS A 295 5.66 -5.69 -26.84
N ASP A 296 6.13 -4.60 -26.25
CA ASP A 296 7.38 -3.97 -26.63
C ASP A 296 8.62 -4.74 -26.13
N GLY A 297 8.43 -5.82 -25.38
CA GLY A 297 9.51 -6.66 -24.83
C GLY A 297 10.40 -5.95 -23.79
N GLN A 298 10.05 -4.74 -23.41
CA GLN A 298 10.79 -3.96 -22.42
C GLN A 298 9.99 -3.83 -21.13
N HIS A 299 10.60 -4.21 -20.03
CA HIS A 299 10.06 -3.91 -18.71
C HIS A 299 10.00 -2.40 -18.50
N VAL A 300 9.04 -1.94 -17.74
CA VAL A 300 8.91 -0.52 -17.41
C VAL A 300 9.67 -0.20 -16.12
N GLN A 301 9.67 -1.16 -15.21
CA GLN A 301 10.43 -1.10 -13.96
C GLN A 301 10.81 -2.52 -13.55
N SER A 302 11.88 -2.65 -12.77
CA SER A 302 12.36 -3.95 -12.27
C SER A 302 12.92 -3.83 -10.86
N LEU A 303 13.13 -4.99 -10.26
CA LEU A 303 13.91 -5.14 -9.03
C LEU A 303 15.27 -5.74 -9.40
N GLU A 304 16.32 -5.27 -8.74
CA GLU A 304 17.71 -5.62 -9.11
C GLU A 304 18.07 -7.07 -8.78
N ASP A 305 17.57 -7.59 -7.66
CA ASP A 305 18.01 -8.87 -7.14
C ASP A 305 16.92 -9.71 -6.48
N LYS A 306 17.30 -10.91 -6.07
CA LYS A 306 16.47 -11.93 -5.45
C LYS A 306 15.86 -11.46 -4.12
N GLU A 307 16.63 -10.73 -3.30
CA GLU A 307 16.20 -10.26 -1.98
C GLU A 307 15.04 -9.28 -2.09
N HIS A 308 15.05 -8.41 -3.09
CA HIS A 308 13.96 -7.47 -3.33
C HIS A 308 12.64 -8.19 -3.69
N TRP A 309 12.70 -9.28 -4.47
CA TRP A 309 11.53 -10.10 -4.75
C TRP A 309 11.04 -10.88 -3.52
N GLN A 310 11.97 -11.34 -2.67
CA GLN A 310 11.62 -11.98 -1.40
C GLN A 310 10.93 -11.01 -0.44
N ASP A 311 11.33 -9.76 -0.42
CA ASP A 311 10.67 -8.71 0.34
C ASP A 311 9.24 -8.43 -0.16
N LEU A 312 8.98 -8.62 -1.45
CA LEU A 312 7.62 -8.61 -2.01
C LEU A 312 6.83 -9.90 -1.74
N GLY A 313 7.42 -10.88 -1.06
CA GLY A 313 6.79 -12.15 -0.71
C GLY A 313 6.84 -13.20 -1.80
N TYR A 314 7.73 -13.08 -2.80
CA TYR A 314 8.03 -14.11 -3.78
C TYR A 314 9.19 -14.99 -3.33
N GLU A 315 9.21 -16.22 -3.81
CA GLU A 315 10.32 -17.15 -3.70
C GLU A 315 10.94 -17.37 -5.08
N ALA A 316 12.26 -17.22 -5.18
CA ALA A 316 12.94 -17.47 -6.43
C ALA A 316 13.05 -18.98 -6.69
N LYS A 317 12.69 -19.38 -7.91
CA LYS A 317 12.88 -20.75 -8.42
C LYS A 317 14.17 -20.85 -9.24
N THR A 318 14.73 -19.73 -9.64
CA THR A 318 16.04 -19.61 -10.28
C THR A 318 16.96 -18.79 -9.40
N ASP A 319 18.25 -19.10 -9.42
CA ASP A 319 19.27 -18.37 -8.63
C ASP A 319 19.98 -17.30 -9.45
N ASP A 320 19.97 -17.42 -10.78
CA ASP A 320 20.60 -16.47 -11.69
C ASP A 320 19.69 -15.27 -11.96
N PHE A 321 20.11 -14.09 -11.52
CA PHE A 321 19.49 -12.79 -11.76
C PHE A 321 20.38 -11.86 -12.59
N SER A 322 21.35 -12.42 -13.31
CA SER A 322 22.20 -11.66 -14.22
C SER A 322 21.40 -11.09 -15.39
N ILE A 323 21.89 -10.01 -15.99
CA ILE A 323 21.24 -9.36 -17.15
C ILE A 323 21.02 -10.37 -18.26
N GLY A 324 19.78 -10.50 -18.74
CA GLY A 324 19.37 -11.44 -19.79
C GLY A 324 19.09 -12.86 -19.30
N ALA A 325 19.31 -13.19 -18.04
CA ALA A 325 18.94 -14.50 -17.50
C ALA A 325 17.42 -14.68 -17.42
N LYS A 326 16.93 -15.89 -17.64
CA LYS A 326 15.51 -16.22 -17.42
C LYS A 326 15.27 -16.38 -15.92
N VAL A 327 14.48 -15.49 -15.35
CA VAL A 327 14.06 -15.50 -13.96
C VAL A 327 12.68 -16.11 -13.84
N VAL A 328 12.53 -17.03 -12.88
CA VAL A 328 11.25 -17.60 -12.46
C VAL A 328 11.10 -17.40 -10.96
N ILE A 329 10.05 -16.73 -10.56
CA ILE A 329 9.69 -16.51 -9.16
C ILE A 329 8.26 -16.97 -8.92
N GLU A 330 8.00 -17.49 -7.73
CA GLU A 330 6.67 -17.95 -7.31
C GLU A 330 6.19 -17.13 -6.12
N ARG A 331 4.90 -16.79 -6.13
CA ARG A 331 4.26 -16.29 -4.92
C ARG A 331 3.62 -17.45 -4.16
N PRO A 332 4.22 -17.95 -3.06
CA PRO A 332 3.69 -19.09 -2.34
C PRO A 332 2.40 -18.74 -1.60
N GLU A 333 1.55 -19.74 -1.37
CA GLU A 333 0.26 -19.58 -0.70
C GLU A 333 0.41 -18.99 0.72
N LYS A 334 1.45 -19.39 1.46
CA LYS A 334 1.74 -18.82 2.80
C LYS A 334 1.90 -17.29 2.82
N ASN A 335 2.26 -16.66 1.67
CA ASN A 335 2.40 -15.21 1.52
C ASN A 335 1.16 -14.55 0.89
N SER A 336 0.16 -15.33 0.47
CA SER A 336 -1.17 -14.89 0.03
C SER A 336 -2.21 -15.91 0.49
N PRO A 337 -2.53 -15.94 1.78
CA PRO A 337 -3.26 -17.04 2.41
C PRO A 337 -4.77 -17.08 2.11
N LEU A 338 -5.32 -16.12 1.37
CA LEU A 338 -6.75 -16.10 1.04
C LEU A 338 -7.15 -17.27 0.15
N SER A 339 -8.14 -18.03 0.59
CA SER A 339 -8.59 -19.28 -0.02
C SER A 339 -9.67 -19.10 -1.09
N ILE A 340 -9.78 -17.93 -1.73
CA ILE A 340 -10.87 -17.61 -2.68
C ILE A 340 -10.98 -18.64 -3.82
N LEU A 341 -9.88 -19.23 -4.26
CA LEU A 341 -9.88 -20.26 -5.31
C LEU A 341 -10.49 -21.60 -4.85
N ASN A 342 -10.82 -21.76 -3.57
CA ASN A 342 -11.64 -22.89 -3.09
C ASN A 342 -13.12 -22.72 -3.47
N TYR A 343 -13.54 -21.51 -3.82
CA TYR A 343 -14.92 -21.12 -4.10
C TYR A 343 -15.11 -20.61 -5.53
N GLU A 344 -14.08 -20.00 -6.11
CA GLU A 344 -14.13 -19.33 -7.41
C GLU A 344 -13.07 -19.86 -8.37
N THR A 345 -13.36 -19.84 -9.67
CA THR A 345 -12.34 -20.08 -10.70
C THR A 345 -11.52 -18.80 -10.96
N LYS A 346 -10.34 -18.94 -11.58
CA LYS A 346 -9.52 -17.77 -11.95
C LYS A 346 -10.25 -16.85 -12.93
N GLU A 347 -11.04 -17.42 -13.83
CA GLU A 347 -11.84 -16.74 -14.84
C GLU A 347 -12.99 -15.93 -14.21
N GLU A 348 -13.57 -16.42 -13.11
CA GLU A 348 -14.58 -15.66 -12.34
C GLU A 348 -13.94 -14.64 -11.42
N LEU A 349 -12.75 -14.93 -10.92
CA LEU A 349 -12.00 -14.01 -10.06
C LEU A 349 -11.58 -12.74 -10.80
N ILE A 350 -11.06 -12.90 -12.02
CA ILE A 350 -10.56 -11.80 -12.86
C ILE A 350 -11.21 -11.89 -14.24
N LYS A 351 -12.10 -10.94 -14.55
CA LYS A 351 -12.65 -10.76 -15.91
C LYS A 351 -12.15 -9.48 -16.53
N TYR A 352 -11.90 -9.52 -17.84
CA TYR A 352 -11.54 -8.33 -18.61
C TYR A 352 -12.19 -8.35 -19.97
N LYS A 353 -12.51 -7.17 -20.51
CA LYS A 353 -13.22 -7.05 -21.79
C LYS A 353 -12.88 -5.75 -22.51
N SER A 354 -12.59 -5.88 -23.80
CA SER A 354 -12.49 -4.75 -24.72
C SER A 354 -13.85 -4.48 -25.35
N LEU A 355 -14.24 -3.22 -25.40
CA LEU A 355 -15.53 -2.76 -25.91
C LEU A 355 -15.31 -1.77 -27.05
N GLY A 356 -16.40 -1.48 -27.81
CA GLY A 356 -16.31 -0.57 -28.96
C GLY A 356 -16.21 0.90 -28.59
N ASP A 357 -16.87 1.29 -27.50
CA ASP A 357 -16.97 2.68 -27.04
C ASP A 357 -17.29 2.74 -25.54
N ILE A 358 -17.26 3.95 -24.95
CA ILE A 358 -17.56 4.20 -23.53
C ILE A 358 -18.98 3.79 -23.15
N THR A 359 -19.94 3.92 -24.05
CA THR A 359 -21.33 3.57 -23.76
C THR A 359 -21.46 2.06 -23.60
N SER A 360 -20.91 1.29 -24.55
CA SER A 360 -20.86 -0.17 -24.49
C SER A 360 -20.07 -0.66 -23.26
N GLU A 361 -18.98 0.02 -22.92
CA GLU A 361 -18.18 -0.27 -21.72
C GLU A 361 -19.02 -0.04 -20.45
N SER A 362 -19.68 1.10 -20.33
CA SER A 362 -20.55 1.41 -19.19
C SER A 362 -21.74 0.45 -19.07
N GLN A 363 -22.33 0.02 -20.17
CA GLN A 363 -23.40 -0.96 -20.19
C GLN A 363 -22.92 -2.33 -19.70
N TRP A 364 -21.76 -2.80 -20.16
CA TRP A 364 -21.17 -4.06 -19.70
C TRP A 364 -20.86 -4.00 -18.19
N ILE A 365 -20.24 -2.93 -17.71
CA ILE A 365 -19.96 -2.72 -16.28
C ILE A 365 -21.26 -2.71 -15.46
N ALA A 366 -22.30 -2.00 -15.90
CA ALA A 366 -23.58 -1.96 -15.18
C ALA A 366 -24.25 -3.33 -15.14
N SER A 367 -24.12 -4.14 -16.22
CA SER A 367 -24.64 -5.51 -16.26
C SER A 367 -23.90 -6.45 -15.31
N GLU A 368 -22.56 -6.38 -15.25
CA GLU A 368 -21.77 -7.16 -14.30
C GLU A 368 -22.09 -6.77 -12.85
N ILE A 369 -22.28 -5.46 -12.57
CA ILE A 369 -22.67 -4.97 -11.24
C ILE A 369 -24.06 -5.47 -10.85
N GLU A 370 -25.00 -5.44 -11.77
CA GLU A 370 -26.35 -5.99 -11.58
C GLU A 370 -26.32 -7.48 -11.23
N ASP A 371 -25.50 -8.27 -11.96
CA ASP A 371 -25.28 -9.69 -11.69
C ASP A 371 -24.69 -9.92 -10.29
N PHE A 372 -23.69 -9.14 -9.90
CA PHE A 372 -23.10 -9.22 -8.56
C PHE A 372 -24.12 -8.92 -7.45
N CYS A 373 -25.04 -7.96 -7.67
CA CYS A 373 -26.04 -7.62 -6.67
C CYS A 373 -27.20 -8.64 -6.64
N ASN A 374 -27.71 -9.05 -7.81
CA ASN A 374 -28.91 -9.88 -7.90
C ASN A 374 -28.60 -11.37 -7.70
N ASN A 375 -27.62 -11.91 -8.46
CA ASN A 375 -27.27 -13.32 -8.40
C ASN A 375 -26.15 -13.60 -7.37
N GLY A 376 -25.22 -12.67 -7.20
CA GLY A 376 -24.12 -12.78 -6.23
C GLY A 376 -24.52 -12.36 -4.80
N HIS A 377 -25.68 -11.70 -4.63
CA HIS A 377 -26.16 -11.19 -3.34
C HIS A 377 -25.21 -10.24 -2.63
N LEU A 378 -24.32 -9.54 -3.39
CA LEU A 378 -23.49 -8.48 -2.85
C LEU A 378 -24.32 -7.20 -2.64
N LYS A 379 -23.97 -6.45 -1.62
CA LYS A 379 -24.56 -5.13 -1.42
C LYS A 379 -23.91 -4.12 -2.37
N ALA A 380 -24.66 -3.09 -2.76
CA ALA A 380 -24.14 -2.06 -3.68
C ALA A 380 -22.90 -1.33 -3.10
N GLU A 381 -22.82 -1.16 -1.78
CA GLU A 381 -21.66 -0.59 -1.10
C GLU A 381 -20.41 -1.47 -1.11
N ASP A 382 -20.53 -2.75 -1.47
CA ASP A 382 -19.38 -3.67 -1.67
C ASP A 382 -18.68 -3.45 -3.02
N ILE A 383 -19.19 -2.55 -3.85
CA ILE A 383 -18.76 -2.36 -5.23
C ILE A 383 -18.14 -0.97 -5.43
N LEU A 384 -16.91 -0.98 -5.97
CA LEU A 384 -16.14 0.23 -6.29
C LEU A 384 -15.77 0.22 -7.77
N VAL A 385 -16.18 1.26 -8.49
CA VAL A 385 -15.74 1.51 -9.87
C VAL A 385 -14.64 2.56 -9.86
N ILE A 386 -13.51 2.24 -10.51
CA ILE A 386 -12.32 3.12 -10.59
C ILE A 386 -12.06 3.47 -12.05
N SER A 387 -12.13 4.77 -12.39
CA SER A 387 -11.66 5.23 -13.70
C SER A 387 -10.16 5.46 -13.70
N LEU A 388 -9.47 4.90 -14.70
CA LEU A 388 -8.08 5.20 -15.03
C LEU A 388 -7.95 6.37 -16.02
N ASP A 389 -9.04 6.73 -16.69
CA ASP A 389 -9.12 7.90 -17.54
C ASP A 389 -9.51 9.15 -16.71
N ASP A 390 -8.51 9.90 -16.26
CA ASP A 390 -8.73 11.12 -15.49
C ASP A 390 -9.44 12.22 -16.31
N ARG A 391 -9.32 12.22 -17.63
CA ARG A 391 -9.87 13.25 -18.53
C ARG A 391 -11.36 13.03 -18.76
N ARG A 392 -11.76 11.76 -18.96
CA ARG A 392 -13.13 11.38 -19.29
C ARG A 392 -13.89 10.77 -18.11
N ALA A 393 -13.33 10.76 -16.90
CA ALA A 393 -13.96 10.19 -15.71
C ALA A 393 -15.36 10.74 -15.45
N ARG A 394 -15.60 12.04 -15.72
CA ARG A 394 -16.92 12.64 -15.55
C ARG A 394 -17.93 12.06 -16.53
N GLU A 395 -17.58 11.95 -17.81
CA GLU A 395 -18.41 11.35 -18.86
C GLU A 395 -18.76 9.89 -18.53
N TYR A 396 -17.76 9.09 -18.16
CA TYR A 396 -17.98 7.72 -17.69
C TYR A 396 -18.99 7.64 -16.55
N PHE A 397 -18.83 8.48 -15.54
CA PHE A 397 -19.67 8.41 -14.35
C PHE A 397 -21.10 8.91 -14.60
N GLU A 398 -21.30 9.84 -15.53
CA GLU A 398 -22.63 10.28 -15.96
C GLU A 398 -23.38 9.14 -16.68
N ILE A 399 -22.73 8.48 -17.66
CA ILE A 399 -23.31 7.35 -18.40
C ILE A 399 -23.57 6.17 -17.44
N LEU A 400 -22.60 5.82 -16.62
CA LEU A 400 -22.71 4.68 -15.70
C LEU A 400 -23.77 4.91 -14.62
N THR A 401 -23.90 6.14 -14.10
CA THR A 401 -24.98 6.49 -13.16
C THR A 401 -26.36 6.26 -13.78
N LEU A 402 -26.53 6.64 -15.06
CA LEU A 402 -27.79 6.42 -15.79
C LEU A 402 -28.03 4.91 -16.01
N GLU A 403 -27.02 4.16 -16.44
CA GLU A 403 -27.14 2.71 -16.69
C GLU A 403 -27.45 1.92 -15.41
N LEU A 404 -26.83 2.28 -14.29
CA LEU A 404 -27.14 1.70 -12.97
C LEU A 404 -28.56 2.05 -12.52
N SER A 405 -28.98 3.30 -12.71
CA SER A 405 -30.34 3.73 -12.37
C SER A 405 -31.41 2.98 -13.15
N LYS A 406 -31.20 2.70 -14.44
CA LYS A 406 -32.11 1.86 -15.25
C LYS A 406 -32.30 0.45 -14.68
N ARG A 407 -31.31 -0.04 -13.91
CA ARG A 407 -31.28 -1.36 -13.26
C ARG A 407 -31.70 -1.30 -11.78
N GLY A 408 -32.25 -0.15 -11.32
CA GLY A 408 -32.67 0.04 -9.94
C GLY A 408 -31.52 0.21 -8.93
N LEU A 409 -30.29 0.38 -9.40
CA LEU A 409 -29.11 0.55 -8.57
C LEU A 409 -28.76 2.04 -8.40
N ARG A 410 -28.41 2.43 -7.18
CA ARG A 410 -27.95 3.79 -6.88
C ARG A 410 -26.45 3.89 -6.91
N SER A 411 -25.91 5.03 -7.32
CA SER A 411 -24.47 5.31 -7.30
C SER A 411 -24.11 6.49 -6.41
N ASN A 412 -22.89 6.46 -5.86
CA ASN A 412 -22.22 7.57 -5.20
C ASN A 412 -21.07 8.04 -6.10
N ASN A 413 -21.29 9.12 -6.85
CA ASN A 413 -20.27 9.73 -7.69
C ASN A 413 -19.43 10.70 -6.85
N VAL A 414 -18.23 10.26 -6.47
CA VAL A 414 -17.32 11.01 -5.60
C VAL A 414 -16.85 12.34 -6.23
N LEU A 415 -16.93 12.50 -7.59
CA LEU A 415 -16.54 13.74 -8.27
C LEU A 415 -17.57 14.86 -8.06
N LEU A 416 -18.85 14.54 -7.88
CA LEU A 416 -19.90 15.55 -7.74
C LEU A 416 -19.89 16.25 -6.38
N ASN A 417 -19.40 15.59 -5.33
CA ASN A 417 -19.36 16.12 -3.97
C ASN A 417 -17.93 16.17 -3.38
N PRO A 418 -17.03 17.00 -3.92
CA PRO A 418 -15.63 17.00 -3.50
C PRO A 418 -15.41 17.50 -2.06
N TYR A 419 -16.38 18.22 -1.48
CA TYR A 419 -16.24 18.87 -0.16
C TYR A 419 -17.16 18.29 0.93
N ASN A 420 -18.23 17.54 0.57
CA ASN A 420 -19.27 17.11 1.51
C ASN A 420 -19.37 15.60 1.72
N SER A 421 -18.64 14.76 1.02
CA SER A 421 -18.67 13.32 1.28
C SER A 421 -17.92 12.99 2.56
N LYS A 422 -18.63 13.01 3.68
CA LYS A 422 -18.13 12.50 4.96
C LYS A 422 -17.84 11.00 4.89
N ARG A 423 -18.40 10.29 3.91
CA ARG A 423 -18.20 8.85 3.69
C ARG A 423 -17.85 8.58 2.23
N TYR A 424 -16.75 7.88 2.02
CA TYR A 424 -16.33 7.43 0.70
C TYR A 424 -17.22 6.31 0.18
N LEU A 425 -17.52 5.33 1.02
CA LEU A 425 -18.51 4.28 0.77
C LEU A 425 -19.82 4.66 1.45
N GLU A 426 -20.92 4.68 0.68
CA GLU A 426 -22.27 4.97 1.17
C GLU A 426 -23.14 3.72 1.07
N GLU A 427 -23.87 3.41 2.14
CA GLU A 427 -24.78 2.28 2.21
C GLU A 427 -25.81 2.31 1.08
N GLY A 428 -26.01 1.17 0.43
CA GLY A 428 -26.94 0.99 -0.69
C GLY A 428 -26.53 1.69 -1.98
N LYS A 429 -25.25 2.10 -2.14
CA LYS A 429 -24.77 2.78 -3.35
C LYS A 429 -23.46 2.20 -3.86
N VAL A 430 -23.37 2.02 -5.18
CA VAL A 430 -22.14 1.72 -5.89
C VAL A 430 -21.23 2.97 -5.90
N THR A 431 -20.00 2.85 -5.48
CA THR A 431 -19.06 4.00 -5.46
C THR A 431 -18.35 4.16 -6.79
N LEU A 432 -18.43 5.37 -7.38
CA LEU A 432 -17.71 5.75 -8.61
C LEU A 432 -16.59 6.74 -8.27
N SER A 433 -15.35 6.36 -8.54
CA SER A 433 -14.17 7.12 -8.10
C SER A 433 -13.07 7.15 -9.16
N THR A 434 -12.24 8.19 -9.13
CA THR A 434 -10.97 8.18 -9.85
C THR A 434 -9.91 7.46 -9.03
N ILE A 435 -8.83 6.99 -9.69
CA ILE A 435 -7.74 6.29 -9.02
C ILE A 435 -7.11 7.11 -7.87
N HIS A 436 -6.96 8.41 -8.03
CA HIS A 436 -6.38 9.29 -7.02
C HIS A 436 -7.23 9.40 -5.74
N ARG A 437 -8.55 9.26 -5.85
CA ARG A 437 -9.48 9.27 -4.71
C ARG A 437 -9.74 7.88 -4.15
N ALA A 438 -9.59 6.85 -4.98
CA ALA A 438 -9.70 5.46 -4.57
C ALA A 438 -8.52 4.98 -3.72
N LYS A 439 -7.37 5.66 -3.81
CA LYS A 439 -6.19 5.31 -3.01
C LYS A 439 -6.50 5.33 -1.51
N GLY A 440 -6.08 4.29 -0.79
CA GLY A 440 -6.39 4.09 0.63
C GLY A 440 -7.76 3.46 0.91
N ASN A 441 -8.67 3.39 -0.09
CA ASN A 441 -9.95 2.71 0.02
C ASN A 441 -9.91 1.38 -0.73
N GLU A 442 -10.80 0.47 -0.36
CA GLU A 442 -10.86 -0.88 -0.90
C GLU A 442 -12.30 -1.40 -0.89
N ALA A 443 -12.61 -2.34 -1.77
CA ALA A 443 -13.92 -2.95 -1.85
C ALA A 443 -13.82 -4.44 -2.18
N PRO A 444 -14.83 -5.24 -1.81
CA PRO A 444 -14.92 -6.64 -2.22
C PRO A 444 -14.85 -6.84 -3.72
N ALA A 445 -15.61 -6.08 -4.50
CA ALA A 445 -15.59 -6.12 -5.96
C ALA A 445 -15.12 -4.77 -6.53
N VAL A 446 -14.07 -4.80 -7.35
CA VAL A 446 -13.51 -3.62 -7.99
C VAL A 446 -13.64 -3.73 -9.51
N PHE A 447 -14.19 -2.68 -10.10
CA PHE A 447 -14.38 -2.51 -11.52
C PHE A 447 -13.47 -1.39 -12.01
N VAL A 448 -12.49 -1.70 -12.86
CA VAL A 448 -11.53 -0.75 -13.41
C VAL A 448 -11.91 -0.46 -14.85
N ILE A 449 -12.22 0.81 -15.14
CA ILE A 449 -12.69 1.27 -16.44
C ILE A 449 -11.67 2.19 -17.12
N GLY A 450 -11.67 2.22 -18.45
CA GLY A 450 -10.85 3.14 -19.24
C GLY A 450 -9.35 2.81 -19.18
N VAL A 451 -8.96 1.52 -19.16
CA VAL A 451 -7.54 1.12 -19.12
C VAL A 451 -6.79 1.57 -20.39
N ASP A 452 -7.47 1.69 -21.53
CA ASP A 452 -6.95 2.18 -22.80
C ASP A 452 -6.38 3.60 -22.72
N ALA A 453 -6.88 4.44 -21.81
CA ALA A 453 -6.38 5.80 -21.62
C ALA A 453 -4.90 5.83 -21.20
N LEU A 454 -4.38 4.76 -20.64
CA LEU A 454 -2.97 4.65 -20.24
C LEU A 454 -2.05 4.10 -21.35
N TYR A 455 -2.61 3.73 -22.52
CA TYR A 455 -1.85 3.04 -23.56
C TYR A 455 -0.64 3.85 -24.06
N TYR A 456 -0.81 5.15 -24.31
CA TYR A 456 0.29 6.00 -24.80
C TYR A 456 1.35 6.28 -23.74
N ASP A 457 0.98 6.18 -22.47
CA ASP A 457 1.89 6.32 -21.31
C ASP A 457 2.32 4.96 -20.73
N ARG A 458 2.02 3.83 -21.40
CA ARG A 458 2.24 2.47 -20.88
C ARG A 458 3.69 2.13 -20.53
N LYS A 459 4.64 2.90 -21.06
CA LYS A 459 6.07 2.81 -20.74
C LYS A 459 6.47 3.66 -19.53
N SER A 460 5.56 4.42 -18.96
CA SER A 460 5.86 5.21 -17.77
C SER A 460 5.52 4.45 -16.49
N ARG A 461 6.41 4.53 -15.51
CA ARG A 461 6.19 4.02 -14.16
C ARG A 461 4.89 4.55 -13.55
N PHE A 462 4.58 5.81 -13.81
CA PHE A 462 3.37 6.45 -13.30
C PHE A 462 2.09 5.77 -13.79
N ALA A 463 1.98 5.45 -15.09
CA ALA A 463 0.84 4.74 -15.65
C ALA A 463 0.74 3.30 -15.08
N ARG A 464 1.88 2.60 -14.97
CA ARG A 464 1.94 1.24 -14.41
C ARG A 464 1.55 1.21 -12.93
N ASN A 465 1.98 2.17 -12.15
CA ASN A 465 1.60 2.29 -10.74
C ASN A 465 0.11 2.61 -10.56
N LYS A 466 -0.54 3.34 -11.49
CA LYS A 466 -1.99 3.51 -11.50
C LYS A 466 -2.73 2.18 -11.65
N ILE A 467 -2.30 1.34 -12.60
CA ILE A 467 -2.88 0.01 -12.82
C ILE A 467 -2.70 -0.85 -11.56
N PHE A 468 -1.47 -0.95 -11.06
CA PHE A 468 -1.16 -1.70 -9.84
C PHE A 468 -2.04 -1.24 -8.67
N THR A 469 -2.12 0.07 -8.47
CA THR A 469 -2.93 0.64 -7.37
C THR A 469 -4.41 0.32 -7.54
N ALA A 470 -4.96 0.41 -8.75
CA ALA A 470 -6.38 0.11 -8.99
C ALA A 470 -6.71 -1.36 -8.73
N TYR A 471 -5.90 -2.28 -9.25
CA TYR A 471 -6.14 -3.72 -9.12
C TYR A 471 -6.04 -4.16 -7.64
N THR A 472 -5.08 -3.61 -6.91
CA THR A 472 -4.88 -3.92 -5.50
C THR A 472 -5.90 -3.28 -4.56
N ARG A 473 -6.94 -2.58 -5.07
CA ARG A 473 -8.12 -2.17 -4.27
C ARG A 473 -9.11 -3.30 -4.05
N SER A 474 -9.03 -4.38 -4.85
CA SER A 474 -9.93 -5.52 -4.78
C SER A 474 -9.59 -6.46 -3.62
N LYS A 475 -10.61 -6.84 -2.84
CA LYS A 475 -10.52 -7.88 -1.79
C LYS A 475 -10.88 -9.26 -2.31
N ALA A 476 -11.68 -9.34 -3.37
CA ALA A 476 -12.16 -10.62 -3.91
C ALA A 476 -12.22 -10.61 -5.44
N TRP A 477 -13.02 -9.79 -6.07
CA TRP A 477 -13.25 -9.84 -7.52
C TRP A 477 -12.73 -8.60 -8.24
N LEU A 478 -12.10 -8.83 -9.41
CA LEU A 478 -11.59 -7.77 -10.27
C LEU A 478 -12.25 -7.86 -11.67
N ARG A 479 -12.79 -6.74 -12.13
CA ARG A 479 -13.30 -6.57 -13.50
C ARG A 479 -12.52 -5.43 -14.14
N VAL A 480 -12.01 -5.64 -15.35
CA VAL A 480 -11.23 -4.62 -16.06
C VAL A 480 -11.80 -4.42 -17.45
N SER A 481 -12.02 -3.17 -17.84
CA SER A 481 -12.50 -2.85 -19.17
C SER A 481 -11.78 -1.65 -19.79
N GLY A 482 -11.94 -1.51 -21.09
CA GLY A 482 -11.43 -0.40 -21.86
C GLY A 482 -11.89 -0.47 -23.30
N VAL A 483 -11.55 0.52 -24.09
CA VAL A 483 -12.02 0.70 -25.46
C VAL A 483 -10.96 0.31 -26.47
N GLY A 484 -11.32 -0.60 -27.39
CA GLY A 484 -10.56 -0.92 -28.60
C GLY A 484 -9.19 -1.56 -28.37
N SER A 485 -8.36 -1.56 -29.42
CA SER A 485 -7.07 -2.25 -29.45
C SER A 485 -6.06 -1.77 -28.43
N ASN A 486 -6.21 -0.55 -27.90
CA ASN A 486 -5.36 -0.03 -26.86
C ASN A 486 -5.61 -0.77 -25.51
N ALA A 487 -6.86 -1.15 -25.25
CA ALA A 487 -7.21 -2.01 -24.10
C ALA A 487 -6.69 -3.44 -24.30
N ASP A 488 -6.81 -3.98 -25.52
CA ASP A 488 -6.35 -5.34 -25.85
C ASP A 488 -4.87 -5.56 -25.56
N ALA A 489 -4.05 -4.51 -25.66
CA ALA A 489 -2.63 -4.60 -25.32
C ALA A 489 -2.42 -4.95 -23.83
N PHE A 490 -3.17 -4.32 -22.92
CA PHE A 490 -3.13 -4.64 -21.49
C PHE A 490 -3.76 -5.99 -21.19
N PHE A 491 -4.82 -6.37 -21.91
CA PHE A 491 -5.48 -7.67 -21.73
C PHE A 491 -4.59 -8.85 -22.15
N ALA A 492 -3.73 -8.67 -23.15
CA ALA A 492 -2.72 -9.66 -23.50
C ALA A 492 -1.69 -9.88 -22.37
N GLU A 493 -1.27 -8.77 -21.70
CA GLU A 493 -0.42 -8.85 -20.52
C GLU A 493 -1.13 -9.56 -19.36
N MET A 494 -2.41 -9.22 -19.09
CA MET A 494 -3.24 -9.86 -18.06
C MET A 494 -3.40 -11.36 -18.33
N HIS A 495 -3.72 -11.73 -19.56
CA HIS A 495 -3.87 -13.13 -19.96
C HIS A 495 -2.61 -13.94 -19.64
N THR A 496 -1.45 -13.39 -19.98
CA THR A 496 -0.15 -14.05 -19.72
C THR A 496 0.08 -14.20 -18.21
N ALA A 497 -0.15 -13.14 -17.42
CA ALA A 497 0.02 -13.18 -15.98
C ALA A 497 -0.89 -14.20 -15.29
N ILE A 498 -2.19 -14.25 -15.68
CA ILE A 498 -3.17 -15.19 -15.11
C ILE A 498 -2.79 -16.63 -15.46
N LYS A 499 -2.36 -16.87 -16.70
CA LYS A 499 -1.93 -18.19 -17.16
C LYS A 499 -0.72 -18.72 -16.41
N LEU A 500 0.27 -17.87 -16.12
CA LEU A 500 1.52 -18.25 -15.44
C LEU A 500 1.36 -18.33 -13.92
N SER A 501 0.36 -17.67 -13.33
CA SER A 501 0.12 -17.68 -11.89
C SER A 501 0.07 -19.12 -11.33
N PRO A 502 0.77 -19.45 -10.23
CA PRO A 502 1.36 -18.55 -9.22
C PRO A 502 2.76 -17.99 -9.52
N ASN A 503 3.30 -18.26 -10.71
CA ASN A 503 4.64 -17.82 -11.10
C ASN A 503 4.59 -16.48 -11.87
N LEU A 504 5.72 -15.76 -11.80
CA LEU A 504 6.11 -14.76 -12.79
C LEU A 504 7.39 -15.25 -13.47
N GLU A 505 7.41 -15.21 -14.79
CA GLU A 505 8.55 -15.60 -15.62
C GLU A 505 8.95 -14.44 -16.51
N PHE A 506 10.21 -14.04 -16.47
CA PHE A 506 10.70 -12.91 -17.27
C PHE A 506 12.21 -13.04 -17.51
N TYR A 507 12.76 -12.22 -18.38
CA TYR A 507 14.19 -12.06 -18.54
C TYR A 507 14.65 -10.85 -17.76
N GLN A 508 15.72 -11.01 -16.95
CA GLN A 508 16.26 -9.91 -16.15
C GLN A 508 16.71 -8.78 -17.08
N PRO A 509 16.09 -7.60 -16.97
CA PRO A 509 16.45 -6.48 -17.84
C PRO A 509 17.77 -5.82 -17.39
N ASP A 510 18.38 -5.08 -18.31
CA ASP A 510 19.49 -4.21 -17.99
C ASP A 510 19.00 -3.01 -17.16
N PRO A 511 19.48 -2.82 -15.92
CA PRO A 511 19.08 -1.71 -15.05
C PRO A 511 19.29 -0.31 -15.68
N ASP A 512 20.29 -0.17 -16.56
CA ASP A 512 20.59 1.09 -17.22
C ASP A 512 19.56 1.48 -18.30
N THR A 513 18.73 0.51 -18.74
CA THR A 513 17.70 0.72 -19.77
C THR A 513 16.30 1.00 -19.24
N ILE A 514 16.09 0.83 -17.94
CA ILE A 514 14.77 0.94 -17.29
C ILE A 514 14.83 1.72 -15.99
N GLU A 515 13.67 2.19 -15.51
CA GLU A 515 13.58 2.70 -14.15
C GLU A 515 13.68 1.55 -13.14
N THR A 516 14.84 1.41 -12.51
CA THR A 516 15.02 0.44 -11.43
C THR A 516 14.37 0.95 -10.15
N ILE A 517 13.58 0.11 -9.51
CA ILE A 517 13.06 0.37 -8.17
C ILE A 517 14.21 0.06 -7.20
N GLN A 518 14.96 1.09 -6.83
CA GLN A 518 15.93 0.96 -5.76
C GLN A 518 15.18 0.83 -4.44
N ARG A 519 15.18 -0.37 -3.89
CA ARG A 519 14.76 -0.58 -2.50
C ARG A 519 15.95 -0.27 -1.61
N ASP A 520 15.70 0.59 -0.65
CA ASP A 520 16.71 0.95 0.33
C ASP A 520 16.99 -0.26 1.23
N LEU A 521 18.03 -1.01 0.87
CA LEU A 521 18.57 -2.04 1.75
C LEU A 521 19.27 -1.33 2.91
N SER A 522 19.15 -1.87 4.12
CA SER A 522 19.94 -1.38 5.24
C SER A 522 21.41 -1.32 4.86
N ASP A 523 22.17 -0.32 5.34
CA ASP A 523 23.60 -0.21 5.02
C ASP A 523 24.36 -1.46 5.44
N LYS A 524 23.88 -2.15 6.48
CA LYS A 524 24.40 -3.47 6.89
C LYS A 524 24.22 -4.52 5.78
N LYS A 525 23.04 -4.58 5.12
CA LYS A 525 22.82 -5.50 4.00
C LYS A 525 23.63 -5.09 2.77
N LYS A 526 23.75 -3.78 2.49
CA LYS A 526 24.63 -3.26 1.41
C LYS A 526 26.09 -3.63 1.65
N ASN A 527 26.60 -3.42 2.87
CA ASN A 527 27.95 -3.76 3.26
C ASN A 527 28.21 -5.27 3.18
N ILE A 528 27.24 -6.10 3.61
CA ILE A 528 27.35 -7.57 3.47
C ILE A 528 27.35 -7.97 2.00
N LYS A 529 26.51 -7.33 1.16
CA LYS A 529 26.47 -7.62 -0.29
C LYS A 529 27.81 -7.24 -0.94
N GLN A 530 28.31 -6.03 -0.70
CA GLN A 530 29.61 -5.58 -1.21
C GLN A 530 30.75 -6.50 -0.75
N LEU A 531 30.75 -6.88 0.53
CA LEU A 531 31.76 -7.80 1.07
C LEU A 531 31.67 -9.18 0.41
N ARG A 532 30.47 -9.69 0.15
CA ARG A 532 30.27 -10.95 -0.58
C ARG A 532 30.75 -10.85 -2.03
N GLU A 533 30.48 -9.74 -2.72
CA GLU A 533 30.92 -9.48 -4.08
C GLU A 533 32.46 -9.37 -4.14
N GLU A 534 33.09 -8.68 -3.18
CA GLU A 534 34.52 -8.59 -3.04
C GLU A 534 35.18 -9.96 -2.77
N ILE A 535 34.60 -10.74 -1.83
CA ILE A 535 35.07 -12.10 -1.53
C ILE A 535 34.86 -13.01 -2.75
N SER A 536 33.71 -12.94 -3.42
CA SER A 536 33.45 -13.73 -4.62
C SER A 536 34.49 -13.43 -5.72
N SER A 537 34.77 -12.15 -5.95
CA SER A 537 35.81 -11.72 -6.91
C SER A 537 37.21 -12.23 -6.54
N GLN A 538 37.54 -12.30 -5.25
CA GLN A 538 38.80 -12.89 -4.80
C GLN A 538 38.83 -14.41 -4.97
N LEU A 539 37.72 -15.10 -4.73
CA LEU A 539 37.60 -16.55 -4.97
C LEU A 539 37.67 -16.89 -6.47
N ASP A 540 37.22 -15.99 -7.35
CA ASP A 540 37.40 -16.10 -8.81
C ASP A 540 38.87 -16.08 -9.20
N LEU A 541 39.67 -15.23 -8.57
CA LEU A 541 41.12 -15.18 -8.80
C LEU A 541 41.83 -16.45 -8.35
N LEU A 542 41.24 -17.21 -7.46
CA LEU A 542 41.75 -18.51 -7.00
C LEU A 542 41.28 -19.69 -7.87
N ASN A 543 40.50 -19.41 -8.95
CA ASN A 543 39.94 -20.41 -9.87
C ASN A 543 39.07 -21.48 -9.18
N LEU A 544 38.35 -21.11 -8.12
CA LEU A 544 37.40 -22.00 -7.45
C LEU A 544 36.12 -22.16 -8.30
N SER A 545 35.61 -23.38 -8.32
CA SER A 545 34.31 -23.68 -8.95
C SER A 545 33.16 -23.04 -8.18
N GLU A 546 31.97 -22.89 -8.82
CA GLU A 546 30.78 -22.34 -8.17
C GLU A 546 30.34 -23.17 -6.95
N ASP A 547 30.55 -24.50 -7.00
CA ASP A 547 30.21 -25.37 -5.86
C ASP A 547 31.19 -25.15 -4.69
N GLU A 548 32.48 -24.93 -4.94
CA GLU A 548 33.46 -24.62 -3.92
C GLU A 548 33.22 -23.21 -3.31
N LYS A 549 32.86 -22.24 -4.12
CA LYS A 549 32.45 -20.92 -3.63
C LYS A 549 31.17 -21.00 -2.74
N ALA A 550 30.19 -21.79 -3.17
CA ALA A 550 28.99 -22.02 -2.37
C ALA A 550 29.30 -22.71 -1.03
N ALA A 551 30.23 -23.67 -1.01
CA ALA A 551 30.70 -24.34 0.21
C ALA A 551 31.42 -23.35 1.14
N PHE A 552 32.29 -22.48 0.59
CA PHE A 552 32.97 -21.43 1.34
C PHE A 552 31.96 -20.50 2.07
N PHE A 553 30.93 -20.03 1.37
CA PHE A 553 29.90 -19.16 1.99
C PHE A 553 29.00 -19.90 2.99
N LYS A 554 28.96 -21.22 2.97
CA LYS A 554 28.25 -22.05 3.98
C LYS A 554 29.16 -22.41 5.19
N GLY A 555 30.44 -22.15 5.11
CA GLY A 555 31.41 -22.52 6.15
C GLY A 555 31.80 -24.00 6.11
N ASP A 556 31.66 -24.64 4.95
CA ASP A 556 31.98 -26.06 4.71
C ASP A 556 33.35 -26.26 4.05
N LEU A 557 34.09 -25.17 3.86
CA LEU A 557 35.48 -25.15 3.32
C LEU A 557 36.43 -24.51 4.32
#